data_b22a1d0c41fec82cc000d94f061d7ab7
#
_entry.id   b22a1d0c41fec82cc000d94f061d7ab7
#
_cell.length_a   1.000
_cell.length_b   1.000
_cell.length_c   1.000
_cell.angle_alpha   90.00
_cell.angle_beta   90.00
_cell.angle_gamma   90.00
#
_symmetry.space_group_name_H-M   'P 1'
#
loop_
_entity.id
_entity.type
_entity.pdbx_description
1 polymer ?
#
loop_
_entity_poly.entity_id
_entity_poly.type
_entity_poly.pdbx_seq_one_letter_code
_entity_poly.pdbx_strand_id
1 'polypeptide(L)'
;MKRRYLFHIILLFTFAILSGCSNDGTIQTEDMQGKDTVAAAKVTFATEEPLAHAKQMTRTTISHQLNNGATPYWSAGDKIWVKGTDGNFQQSGAGAFNSARTRGVFALSGTFADGCTVNYTGTNGTAGNKVIISEHQTQAQPNDFSHAGVSGDCGSALASGDGQTFKFKLDHKASYLCFLPRSSNKYVNHSILTKIEVISEDAIAGVYDFSTGTLSNNPMSNSSKTITLTTGNGFPITNTSTDISANGAYIVIAPGIHHLAVRYWLKNTTDNPEGVIEGTVTKYVDLTCKAGKIYDITANLTPQDNSREYYMWDAKKDYWYGYESSQPTVGNIPNGNYPKNQAADPARWYYAPGAGFNWAANSATQCANVNQMLWYAQKGDPHWDADELWSLLGHLYKGGMWLKKQSVIASENGTTAQNMYTAAYDGSDYRNATQHFNEYFNTNNSIIGSRPTKSRISNYFYLPAKGFYHDGKLQHVGRLGYYWSATGVKNNNTHAFSLAFSSNSVSIGNNVRSYGFSEELKW
;
A
#
# COMPACT_ATOMS: atom_id res chain seq x y z
N MET A 1 -10.00 0.85 61.95
CA MET A 1 -11.26 1.32 62.62
C MET A 1 -12.30 1.61 61.52
N LYS A 2 -13.52 1.03 61.80
CA LYS A 2 -14.84 1.32 61.18
C LYS A 2 -14.98 1.07 59.67
N ARG A 3 -15.55 -0.06 59.22
CA ARG A 3 -16.95 -0.58 59.15
C ARG A 3 -17.80 0.11 58.09
N ARG A 4 -18.12 -0.70 57.00
CA ARG A 4 -19.41 -1.24 56.56
C ARG A 4 -20.45 -0.21 56.07
N TYR A 5 -21.04 -0.41 54.87
CA TYR A 5 -22.35 -1.06 54.69
C TYR A 5 -22.57 -1.53 53.24
N LEU A 6 -23.12 -2.73 53.18
CA LEU A 6 -23.61 -3.53 52.06
C LEU A 6 -25.10 -3.14 51.81
N PHE A 7 -25.53 -3.00 50.58
CA PHE A 7 -26.95 -3.12 50.24
C PHE A 7 -27.12 -4.02 49.05
N HIS A 8 -27.74 -5.19 49.32
CA HIS A 8 -28.31 -6.10 48.33
C HIS A 8 -29.75 -5.67 48.07
N ILE A 9 -30.14 -5.59 46.78
CA ILE A 9 -31.54 -5.69 46.39
C ILE A 9 -31.67 -6.86 45.44
N ILE A 10 -32.31 -7.93 45.96
CA ILE A 10 -32.81 -9.07 45.24
C ILE A 10 -34.18 -8.71 44.68
N LEU A 11 -34.38 -8.82 43.38
CA LEU A 11 -35.72 -8.81 42.80
C LEU A 11 -35.94 -10.13 42.04
N LEU A 12 -36.74 -10.99 42.66
CA LEU A 12 -37.32 -12.19 42.03
C LEU A 12 -38.32 -11.76 40.93
N PHE A 13 -38.20 -12.31 39.74
CA PHE A 13 -39.31 -12.45 38.84
C PHE A 13 -39.46 -13.90 38.37
N THR A 14 -40.64 -14.40 38.64
CA THR A 14 -41.15 -15.74 38.45
C THR A 14 -41.22 -16.14 36.95
N PHE A 15 -40.77 -17.36 36.68
CA PHE A 15 -41.00 -18.08 35.44
C PHE A 15 -42.50 -18.43 35.27
N ALA A 16 -43.04 -18.08 34.11
CA ALA A 16 -44.23 -18.73 33.56
C ALA A 16 -43.90 -19.41 32.24
N ILE A 17 -43.87 -20.72 32.28
CA ILE A 17 -43.76 -21.58 31.09
C ILE A 17 -45.14 -21.64 30.42
N LEU A 18 -45.22 -21.30 29.15
CA LEU A 18 -46.33 -21.67 28.29
C LEU A 18 -45.77 -22.24 26.99
N SER A 19 -45.88 -23.56 26.89
CA SER A 19 -45.83 -24.36 25.67
C SER A 19 -47.05 -24.03 24.80
N GLY A 20 -46.81 -23.76 23.50
CA GLY A 20 -47.87 -23.58 22.52
C GLY A 20 -47.38 -23.93 21.12
N CYS A 21 -48.00 -24.95 20.55
CA CYS A 21 -47.77 -25.59 19.28
C CYS A 21 -47.91 -24.64 18.06
N SER A 22 -47.29 -25.12 16.98
CA SER A 22 -47.50 -24.72 15.61
C SER A 22 -48.95 -24.43 15.23
N ASN A 23 -49.20 -23.34 14.54
CA ASN A 23 -50.31 -23.27 13.62
C ASN A 23 -50.02 -22.30 12.47
N ASP A 24 -50.18 -22.85 11.30
CA ASP A 24 -50.30 -22.15 10.03
C ASP A 24 -51.59 -21.32 10.08
N GLY A 25 -51.44 -19.99 10.12
CA GLY A 25 -52.57 -19.10 10.32
C GLY A 25 -52.62 -17.99 9.27
N THR A 26 -53.47 -18.20 8.28
CA THR A 26 -54.07 -17.16 7.41
C THR A 26 -54.51 -15.96 8.23
N ILE A 27 -54.01 -14.78 7.90
CA ILE A 27 -54.46 -13.53 8.52
C ILE A 27 -55.82 -13.18 7.95
N GLN A 28 -56.85 -13.24 8.78
CA GLN A 28 -58.17 -12.64 8.51
C GLN A 28 -58.09 -11.11 8.77
N THR A 29 -58.63 -10.38 7.82
CA THR A 29 -58.84 -8.93 7.91
C THR A 29 -60.10 -8.66 8.73
N GLU A 30 -59.99 -7.99 9.89
CA GLU A 30 -61.15 -7.37 10.55
C GLU A 30 -61.30 -5.92 10.06
N ASP A 31 -62.52 -5.60 9.62
CA ASP A 31 -62.98 -4.29 9.22
C ASP A 31 -62.93 -3.28 10.40
N MET A 32 -62.20 -2.18 10.21
CA MET A 32 -62.48 -0.92 10.92
C MET A 32 -62.66 0.19 9.91
N GLN A 33 -63.91 0.58 9.69
CA GLN A 33 -64.27 1.82 9.01
C GLN A 33 -63.82 3.05 9.80
N GLY A 34 -62.99 3.88 9.17
CA GLY A 34 -62.65 5.20 9.72
C GLY A 34 -61.65 5.98 8.87
N LYS A 35 -62.18 6.77 7.94
CA LYS A 35 -61.57 7.87 7.19
C LYS A 35 -60.45 7.56 6.19
N ASP A 36 -60.82 7.70 4.94
CA ASP A 36 -59.97 7.65 3.74
C ASP A 36 -58.76 8.58 3.77
N THR A 37 -57.63 8.02 4.00
CA THR A 37 -56.41 8.29 3.23
C THR A 37 -56.06 6.98 2.56
N VAL A 38 -56.22 6.87 1.25
CA VAL A 38 -55.81 5.73 0.45
C VAL A 38 -54.30 5.57 0.66
N ALA A 39 -53.90 4.70 1.56
CA ALA A 39 -52.49 4.27 1.67
C ALA A 39 -52.16 3.57 0.35
N ALA A 40 -51.31 4.16 -0.47
CA ALA A 40 -50.86 3.58 -1.73
C ALA A 40 -50.45 2.13 -1.47
N ALA A 41 -51.02 1.18 -2.21
CA ALA A 41 -50.72 -0.23 -2.07
C ALA A 41 -49.20 -0.45 -2.21
N LYS A 42 -48.56 -1.06 -1.21
CA LYS A 42 -47.13 -1.32 -1.23
C LYS A 42 -46.84 -2.49 -2.14
N VAL A 43 -46.00 -2.28 -3.14
CA VAL A 43 -45.48 -3.32 -4.04
C VAL A 43 -44.30 -3.99 -3.36
N THR A 44 -44.20 -5.32 -3.46
CA THR A 44 -43.19 -6.15 -2.78
C THR A 44 -42.15 -6.64 -3.77
N PHE A 45 -40.88 -6.47 -3.42
CA PHE A 45 -39.73 -6.99 -4.16
C PHE A 45 -38.99 -8.00 -3.29
N ALA A 46 -38.92 -9.27 -3.71
CA ALA A 46 -38.25 -10.35 -3.00
C ALA A 46 -37.03 -10.86 -3.76
N THR A 47 -35.95 -11.16 -3.04
CA THR A 47 -34.77 -11.78 -3.65
C THR A 47 -35.01 -13.26 -3.89
N GLU A 48 -34.60 -13.78 -5.06
CA GLU A 48 -34.52 -15.20 -5.34
C GLU A 48 -33.37 -15.88 -4.57
N GLU A 49 -33.49 -17.19 -4.33
CA GLU A 49 -32.38 -17.96 -3.77
C GLU A 49 -31.18 -18.02 -4.74
N PRO A 50 -29.95 -17.89 -4.23
CA PRO A 50 -28.78 -18.29 -5.01
C PRO A 50 -28.88 -19.81 -5.28
N LEU A 51 -28.68 -20.22 -6.52
CA LEU A 51 -28.50 -21.65 -6.85
C LEU A 51 -27.29 -22.16 -6.07
N ALA A 52 -27.39 -23.34 -5.46
CA ALA A 52 -26.45 -23.92 -4.50
C ALA A 52 -24.99 -24.10 -4.98
N HIS A 53 -24.58 -23.63 -6.11
CA HIS A 53 -23.20 -23.64 -6.64
C HIS A 53 -22.89 -22.45 -7.56
N ALA A 54 -23.65 -21.35 -7.50
CA ALA A 54 -23.35 -20.19 -8.32
C ALA A 54 -22.19 -19.40 -7.70
N LYS A 55 -21.05 -19.35 -8.38
CA LYS A 55 -19.88 -18.48 -8.08
C LYS A 55 -20.18 -16.97 -8.29
N GLN A 56 -21.43 -16.54 -8.18
CA GLN A 56 -21.84 -15.16 -8.37
C GLN A 56 -22.27 -14.56 -7.04
N MET A 57 -21.66 -13.44 -6.70
CA MET A 57 -21.92 -12.66 -5.49
C MET A 57 -23.22 -11.85 -5.62
N THR A 58 -24.02 -11.72 -4.56
CA THR A 58 -25.30 -11.01 -4.62
C THR A 58 -25.68 -10.14 -3.41
N ARG A 59 -24.78 -9.64 -2.52
CA ARG A 59 -25.18 -8.89 -1.29
C ARG A 59 -24.04 -8.13 -0.62
N THR A 60 -24.30 -7.37 0.47
CA THR A 60 -23.58 -6.21 0.99
C THR A 60 -22.53 -6.44 2.08
N THR A 61 -22.60 -7.56 2.77
CA THR A 61 -21.49 -8.10 3.59
C THR A 61 -20.98 -9.33 2.88
N ILE A 62 -19.68 -9.42 2.71
CA ILE A 62 -19.07 -10.48 1.89
C ILE A 62 -18.25 -11.40 2.78
N SER A 63 -18.58 -12.70 2.80
CA SER A 63 -17.72 -13.75 3.36
C SER A 63 -16.87 -14.33 2.24
N HIS A 64 -15.56 -14.23 2.37
CA HIS A 64 -14.61 -14.71 1.39
C HIS A 64 -13.84 -15.92 1.89
N GLN A 65 -13.61 -16.89 1.01
CA GLN A 65 -12.74 -18.03 1.23
C GLN A 65 -11.67 -18.07 0.14
N LEU A 66 -10.43 -18.17 0.56
CA LEU A 66 -9.27 -18.20 -0.34
C LEU A 66 -9.46 -19.22 -1.46
N ASN A 67 -9.35 -18.77 -2.70
CA ASN A 67 -9.54 -19.56 -3.94
C ASN A 67 -10.97 -20.13 -4.16
N ASN A 68 -11.91 -19.92 -3.25
CA ASN A 68 -13.29 -20.43 -3.36
C ASN A 68 -14.34 -19.35 -3.68
N GLY A 69 -13.89 -18.12 -3.94
CA GLY A 69 -14.77 -16.99 -4.20
C GLY A 69 -15.39 -16.42 -2.92
N ALA A 70 -16.50 -15.71 -3.06
CA ALA A 70 -17.09 -14.98 -1.96
C ALA A 70 -18.61 -15.14 -1.95
N THR A 71 -19.20 -15.16 -0.75
CA THR A 71 -20.64 -15.23 -0.53
C THR A 71 -21.10 -13.93 0.14
N PRO A 72 -21.97 -13.18 -0.47
CA PRO A 72 -22.48 -11.94 0.09
C PRO A 72 -23.76 -12.15 0.91
N TYR A 73 -23.97 -11.27 1.90
CA TYR A 73 -25.10 -11.27 2.82
C TYR A 73 -25.69 -9.85 2.93
N TRP A 74 -27.01 -9.77 3.09
CA TRP A 74 -27.68 -8.51 3.36
C TRP A 74 -27.32 -7.95 4.74
N SER A 75 -27.16 -6.64 4.83
CA SER A 75 -26.95 -5.93 6.10
C SER A 75 -28.23 -5.28 6.59
N ALA A 76 -28.35 -5.12 7.91
CA ALA A 76 -29.47 -4.40 8.48
C ALA A 76 -29.53 -2.97 7.91
N GLY A 77 -30.70 -2.54 7.47
CA GLY A 77 -30.86 -1.21 6.89
C GLY A 77 -30.62 -1.10 5.39
N ASP A 78 -30.18 -2.17 4.70
CA ASP A 78 -30.04 -2.17 3.25
C ASP A 78 -31.35 -1.83 2.55
N LYS A 79 -31.23 -1.08 1.45
CA LYS A 79 -32.34 -0.62 0.62
C LYS A 79 -32.01 -0.90 -0.84
N ILE A 80 -33.05 -0.99 -1.66
CA ILE A 80 -32.93 -1.08 -3.11
C ILE A 80 -33.57 0.15 -3.78
N TRP A 81 -33.18 0.38 -5.01
CA TRP A 81 -33.80 1.37 -5.88
C TRP A 81 -34.45 0.63 -7.04
N VAL A 82 -35.69 0.95 -7.32
CA VAL A 82 -36.43 0.33 -8.43
C VAL A 82 -36.91 1.40 -9.39
N LYS A 83 -36.71 1.16 -10.70
CA LYS A 83 -37.12 2.07 -11.75
C LYS A 83 -38.60 1.90 -12.02
N GLY A 84 -39.40 2.95 -11.72
CA GLY A 84 -40.83 2.99 -11.96
C GLY A 84 -41.20 3.15 -13.45
N THR A 85 -42.47 2.98 -13.76
CA THR A 85 -43.03 3.21 -15.10
C THR A 85 -42.91 4.66 -15.57
N ASP A 86 -42.70 5.60 -14.65
CA ASP A 86 -42.41 7.01 -14.90
C ASP A 86 -40.93 7.27 -15.29
N GLY A 87 -40.11 6.22 -15.31
CA GLY A 87 -38.69 6.28 -15.63
C GLY A 87 -37.77 6.70 -14.48
N ASN A 88 -38.33 7.06 -13.31
CA ASN A 88 -37.59 7.48 -12.13
C ASN A 88 -37.26 6.31 -11.20
N PHE A 89 -36.10 6.36 -10.52
CA PHE A 89 -35.79 5.42 -9.47
C PHE A 89 -36.43 5.81 -8.15
N GLN A 90 -37.10 4.85 -7.52
CA GLN A 90 -37.71 4.99 -6.19
C GLN A 90 -36.96 4.12 -5.19
N GLN A 91 -36.67 4.65 -4.00
CA GLN A 91 -35.96 3.92 -2.95
C GLN A 91 -36.94 3.15 -2.07
N SER A 92 -36.63 1.91 -1.75
CA SER A 92 -37.39 1.11 -0.79
C SER A 92 -37.22 1.61 0.65
N GLY A 93 -38.10 1.18 1.55
CA GLY A 93 -37.76 1.08 2.96
C GLY A 93 -36.61 0.12 3.21
N ALA A 94 -36.13 0.04 4.46
CA ALA A 94 -35.19 -1.00 4.87
C ALA A 94 -35.76 -2.39 4.59
N GLY A 95 -34.94 -3.31 4.08
CA GLY A 95 -35.35 -4.68 3.79
C GLY A 95 -35.62 -5.48 5.06
N ALA A 96 -36.56 -6.42 4.96
CA ALA A 96 -36.74 -7.49 5.94
C ALA A 96 -35.95 -8.72 5.47
N PHE A 97 -35.12 -9.28 6.35
CA PHE A 97 -34.18 -10.35 5.99
C PHE A 97 -34.41 -11.63 6.78
N ASN A 98 -34.18 -12.78 6.17
CA ASN A 98 -34.15 -14.05 6.87
C ASN A 98 -32.97 -14.10 7.87
N SER A 99 -32.98 -15.07 8.81
CA SER A 99 -31.92 -15.22 9.83
C SER A 99 -30.52 -15.37 9.24
N ALA A 100 -30.40 -16.08 8.13
CA ALA A 100 -29.14 -16.26 7.39
C ALA A 100 -28.75 -15.03 6.54
N ARG A 101 -29.57 -13.98 6.48
CA ARG A 101 -29.39 -12.76 5.66
C ARG A 101 -29.11 -13.04 4.17
N THR A 102 -29.56 -14.20 3.70
CA THR A 102 -29.45 -14.64 2.32
C THR A 102 -30.64 -14.21 1.46
N ARG A 103 -31.75 -13.85 2.06
CA ARG A 103 -32.96 -13.37 1.39
C ARG A 103 -33.43 -12.05 2.00
N GLY A 104 -33.94 -11.17 1.14
CA GLY A 104 -34.53 -9.90 1.55
C GLY A 104 -35.85 -9.66 0.84
N VAL A 105 -36.74 -8.97 1.54
CA VAL A 105 -38.03 -8.47 1.03
C VAL A 105 -38.06 -6.98 1.25
N PHE A 106 -38.39 -6.24 0.20
CA PHE A 106 -38.42 -4.77 0.18
C PHE A 106 -39.76 -4.29 -0.25
N ALA A 107 -40.29 -3.27 0.42
CA ALA A 107 -41.56 -2.67 0.10
C ALA A 107 -41.37 -1.25 -0.48
N LEU A 108 -42.04 -0.98 -1.60
CA LEU A 108 -42.04 0.31 -2.28
C LEU A 108 -43.47 0.75 -2.56
N SER A 109 -43.67 2.07 -2.65
CA SER A 109 -44.90 2.67 -3.21
C SER A 109 -44.60 3.04 -4.66
N GLY A 110 -45.57 2.83 -5.57
CA GLY A 110 -45.40 3.21 -6.97
C GLY A 110 -45.94 2.15 -7.94
N THR A 111 -45.74 2.40 -9.23
CA THR A 111 -46.13 1.48 -10.31
C THR A 111 -44.89 0.97 -11.02
N PHE A 112 -44.80 -0.35 -11.10
CA PHE A 112 -43.64 -1.03 -11.68
C PHE A 112 -44.13 -2.03 -12.73
N ALA A 113 -43.38 -2.16 -13.81
CA ALA A 113 -43.64 -3.12 -14.88
C ALA A 113 -42.77 -4.37 -14.72
N ASP A 114 -43.22 -5.47 -15.31
CA ASP A 114 -42.37 -6.65 -15.49
C ASP A 114 -41.10 -6.29 -16.24
N GLY A 115 -39.93 -6.82 -15.80
CA GLY A 115 -38.62 -6.44 -16.32
C GLY A 115 -38.06 -5.10 -15.80
N CYS A 116 -38.68 -4.48 -14.76
CA CYS A 116 -38.17 -3.24 -14.20
C CYS A 116 -36.76 -3.41 -13.59
N THR A 117 -35.93 -2.38 -13.71
CA THR A 117 -34.56 -2.39 -13.17
C THR A 117 -34.60 -2.22 -11.65
N VAL A 118 -33.88 -3.11 -10.95
CA VAL A 118 -33.59 -3.05 -9.51
C VAL A 118 -32.11 -2.80 -9.33
N ASN A 119 -31.75 -1.70 -8.69
CA ASN A 119 -30.37 -1.36 -8.37
C ASN A 119 -30.16 -1.35 -6.85
N TYR A 120 -29.02 -1.92 -6.43
CA TYR A 120 -28.40 -1.70 -5.14
C TYR A 120 -27.17 -0.83 -5.37
N THR A 121 -27.09 0.33 -4.72
CA THR A 121 -26.04 1.32 -4.96
C THR A 121 -25.13 1.54 -3.74
N GLY A 122 -25.06 0.54 -2.85
CA GLY A 122 -24.31 0.60 -1.60
C GLY A 122 -25.14 1.23 -0.46
N THR A 123 -24.65 1.10 0.76
CA THR A 123 -25.23 1.77 1.93
C THR A 123 -24.98 3.27 1.93
N ASN A 124 -23.98 3.74 1.18
CA ASN A 124 -23.65 5.14 0.93
C ASN A 124 -24.35 5.73 -0.32
N GLY A 125 -25.17 4.92 -1.02
CA GLY A 125 -25.83 5.32 -2.25
C GLY A 125 -26.91 6.38 -2.02
N THR A 126 -26.88 7.48 -2.78
CA THR A 126 -27.80 8.60 -2.68
C THR A 126 -28.84 8.64 -3.79
N ALA A 127 -28.68 7.81 -4.83
CA ALA A 127 -29.60 7.73 -5.97
C ALA A 127 -29.50 6.34 -6.64
N GLY A 128 -30.59 5.92 -7.29
CA GLY A 128 -30.65 4.61 -7.96
C GLY A 128 -29.80 4.49 -9.23
N ASN A 129 -29.36 5.61 -9.78
CA ASN A 129 -28.54 5.69 -10.99
C ASN A 129 -27.08 6.13 -10.74
N LYS A 130 -26.62 6.14 -9.48
CA LYS A 130 -25.27 6.55 -9.11
C LYS A 130 -24.69 5.62 -8.05
N VAL A 131 -23.41 5.29 -8.18
CA VAL A 131 -22.65 4.51 -7.20
C VAL A 131 -21.46 5.31 -6.75
N ILE A 132 -21.19 5.30 -5.44
CA ILE A 132 -20.03 5.95 -4.83
C ILE A 132 -19.05 4.87 -4.40
N ILE A 133 -17.93 4.72 -5.14
CA ILE A 133 -16.78 3.93 -4.67
C ILE A 133 -15.91 4.88 -3.84
N SER A 134 -15.78 4.58 -2.54
CA SER A 134 -15.08 5.43 -1.59
C SER A 134 -13.57 5.35 -1.77
N GLU A 135 -12.88 6.48 -1.80
CA GLU A 135 -11.41 6.56 -1.72
C GLU A 135 -10.87 6.30 -0.31
N HIS A 136 -11.74 6.40 0.71
CA HIS A 136 -11.42 6.08 2.09
C HIS A 136 -12.30 4.92 2.56
N GLN A 137 -11.68 3.77 2.78
CA GLN A 137 -12.34 2.55 3.25
C GLN A 137 -11.76 2.15 4.61
N THR A 138 -12.55 1.49 5.45
CA THR A 138 -12.11 1.09 6.79
C THR A 138 -12.55 -0.34 7.06
N GLN A 139 -11.61 -1.17 7.51
CA GLN A 139 -11.87 -2.53 7.94
C GLN A 139 -11.46 -2.69 9.41
N ALA A 140 -12.37 -3.14 10.26
CA ALA A 140 -12.14 -3.18 11.72
C ALA A 140 -11.29 -4.39 12.15
N GLN A 141 -11.48 -5.54 11.53
CA GLN A 141 -10.83 -6.81 11.87
C GLN A 141 -10.29 -7.52 10.63
N PRO A 142 -9.23 -8.35 10.76
CA PRO A 142 -8.79 -9.21 9.67
C PRO A 142 -9.92 -10.09 9.14
N ASN A 143 -9.92 -10.33 7.83
CA ASN A 143 -10.90 -11.17 7.14
C ASN A 143 -12.38 -10.78 7.36
N ASP A 144 -12.64 -9.50 7.66
CA ASP A 144 -13.99 -8.94 7.79
C ASP A 144 -14.30 -7.97 6.64
N PHE A 145 -15.18 -8.35 5.73
CA PHE A 145 -15.60 -7.51 4.61
C PHE A 145 -17.01 -6.93 4.81
N SER A 146 -17.38 -6.65 6.04
CA SER A 146 -18.67 -6.02 6.40
C SER A 146 -18.82 -4.58 5.89
N HIS A 147 -17.69 -3.92 5.57
CA HIS A 147 -17.66 -2.56 5.04
C HIS A 147 -17.91 -2.47 3.52
N ALA A 148 -18.14 -3.59 2.81
CA ALA A 148 -18.28 -3.59 1.35
C ALA A 148 -19.37 -2.60 0.87
N GLY A 149 -20.54 -2.61 1.52
CA GLY A 149 -21.66 -1.75 1.15
C GLY A 149 -21.37 -0.26 1.27
N VAL A 150 -20.71 0.18 2.36
CA VAL A 150 -20.32 1.59 2.55
C VAL A 150 -19.11 1.99 1.70
N SER A 151 -18.34 1.00 1.25
CA SER A 151 -17.18 1.22 0.39
C SER A 151 -17.52 1.33 -1.10
N GLY A 152 -18.75 1.00 -1.50
CA GLY A 152 -19.20 1.15 -2.87
C GLY A 152 -19.56 -0.15 -3.58
N ASP A 153 -19.81 -1.23 -2.83
CA ASP A 153 -20.44 -2.41 -3.41
C ASP A 153 -21.78 -2.05 -4.05
N CYS A 154 -22.04 -2.61 -5.23
CA CYS A 154 -23.23 -2.32 -5.99
C CYS A 154 -23.67 -3.51 -6.83
N GLY A 155 -24.94 -3.55 -7.16
CA GLY A 155 -25.52 -4.61 -7.98
C GLY A 155 -26.75 -4.14 -8.75
N SER A 156 -27.07 -4.85 -9.82
CA SER A 156 -28.25 -4.59 -10.65
C SER A 156 -28.93 -5.87 -11.05
N ALA A 157 -30.24 -5.81 -11.25
CA ALA A 157 -31.08 -6.89 -11.73
C ALA A 157 -32.24 -6.38 -12.58
N LEU A 158 -32.83 -7.24 -13.37
CA LEU A 158 -34.18 -7.08 -13.87
C LEU A 158 -35.11 -7.90 -12.99
N ALA A 159 -36.18 -7.29 -12.48
CA ALA A 159 -37.16 -7.98 -11.66
C ALA A 159 -38.33 -8.49 -12.52
N SER A 160 -38.77 -9.71 -12.26
CA SER A 160 -39.97 -10.25 -12.88
C SER A 160 -41.14 -10.30 -11.90
N GLY A 161 -42.33 -9.91 -12.34
CA GLY A 161 -43.50 -9.89 -11.47
C GLY A 161 -44.78 -9.45 -12.16
N ASP A 162 -45.87 -9.41 -11.36
CA ASP A 162 -47.26 -9.20 -11.79
C ASP A 162 -47.77 -7.78 -11.52
N GLY A 163 -46.91 -6.87 -11.12
CA GLY A 163 -47.28 -5.49 -10.73
C GLY A 163 -47.48 -5.30 -9.22
N GLN A 164 -47.67 -6.36 -8.44
CA GLN A 164 -47.80 -6.34 -6.97
C GLN A 164 -46.62 -7.04 -6.27
N THR A 165 -46.15 -8.13 -6.86
CA THR A 165 -45.04 -8.92 -6.32
C THR A 165 -44.01 -9.16 -7.41
N PHE A 166 -42.78 -8.84 -7.09
CA PHE A 166 -41.64 -8.98 -7.98
C PHE A 166 -40.54 -9.87 -7.34
N LYS A 167 -39.81 -10.61 -8.17
CA LYS A 167 -38.65 -11.38 -7.80
C LYS A 167 -37.44 -10.90 -8.58
N PHE A 168 -36.26 -10.86 -7.91
CA PHE A 168 -35.02 -10.42 -8.54
C PHE A 168 -33.80 -11.12 -7.95
N LYS A 169 -32.71 -11.16 -8.72
CA LYS A 169 -31.40 -11.62 -8.29
C LYS A 169 -30.37 -10.60 -8.74
N LEU A 170 -29.72 -9.93 -7.77
CA LEU A 170 -28.69 -8.94 -8.06
C LEU A 170 -27.41 -9.61 -8.59
N ASP A 171 -26.85 -9.02 -9.64
CA ASP A 171 -25.48 -9.26 -10.08
C ASP A 171 -24.60 -8.11 -9.61
N HIS A 172 -23.51 -8.41 -8.87
CA HIS A 172 -22.56 -7.39 -8.42
C HIS A 172 -21.81 -6.78 -9.59
N LYS A 173 -21.61 -5.47 -9.52
CA LYS A 173 -21.01 -4.66 -10.59
C LYS A 173 -19.71 -3.96 -10.18
N ALA A 174 -19.37 -3.88 -8.89
CA ALA A 174 -18.05 -3.51 -8.41
C ALA A 174 -17.05 -4.67 -8.54
N SER A 175 -15.76 -4.41 -8.36
CA SER A 175 -14.70 -5.42 -8.21
C SER A 175 -14.11 -5.33 -6.81
N TYR A 176 -13.44 -6.40 -6.37
CA TYR A 176 -12.92 -6.50 -5.00
C TYR A 176 -11.50 -7.03 -5.00
N LEU A 177 -10.67 -6.47 -4.14
CA LEU A 177 -9.30 -6.93 -3.90
C LEU A 177 -9.20 -7.47 -2.48
N CYS A 178 -8.61 -8.66 -2.32
CA CYS A 178 -8.24 -9.24 -1.05
C CYS A 178 -6.72 -9.27 -0.94
N PHE A 179 -6.16 -8.45 -0.07
CA PHE A 179 -4.72 -8.40 0.19
C PHE A 179 -4.35 -9.39 1.30
N LEU A 180 -3.31 -10.17 1.03
CA LEU A 180 -2.83 -11.27 1.87
C LEU A 180 -1.33 -11.08 2.17
N PRO A 181 -0.98 -10.10 3.02
CA PRO A 181 0.41 -9.81 3.35
C PRO A 181 1.02 -10.88 4.25
N ARG A 182 2.32 -11.12 4.08
CA ARG A 182 3.14 -12.03 4.88
C ARG A 182 4.59 -11.59 4.91
N SER A 183 5.36 -12.04 5.89
CA SER A 183 6.82 -11.82 5.91
C SER A 183 7.55 -12.91 6.68
N SER A 184 8.72 -13.29 6.21
CA SER A 184 9.69 -14.10 6.95
C SER A 184 10.71 -13.25 7.72
N ASN A 185 10.71 -11.94 7.55
CA ASN A 185 11.59 -11.02 8.25
C ASN A 185 11.11 -10.82 9.68
N LYS A 186 11.94 -11.15 10.67
CA LYS A 186 11.58 -11.10 12.10
C LYS A 186 11.16 -9.71 12.59
N TYR A 187 11.66 -8.64 11.99
CA TYR A 187 11.32 -7.27 12.39
C TYR A 187 9.96 -6.83 11.82
N VAL A 188 9.65 -7.28 10.60
CA VAL A 188 8.30 -7.10 10.04
C VAL A 188 7.28 -7.93 10.80
N ASN A 189 7.65 -9.12 11.28
CA ASN A 189 6.75 -9.97 12.06
C ASN A 189 6.35 -9.39 13.44
N HIS A 190 7.04 -8.35 13.90
CA HIS A 190 6.64 -7.58 15.09
C HIS A 190 5.91 -6.28 14.74
N SER A 191 5.56 -6.11 13.48
CA SER A 191 4.86 -4.92 12.99
C SER A 191 3.37 -5.18 12.85
N ILE A 192 2.61 -4.09 12.89
CA ILE A 192 1.19 -4.08 12.53
C ILE A 192 1.00 -3.36 11.20
N LEU A 193 0.11 -3.86 10.38
CA LEU A 193 -0.37 -3.22 9.16
C LEU A 193 -1.41 -2.17 9.55
N THR A 194 -1.10 -0.88 9.41
CA THR A 194 -1.97 0.22 9.82
C THR A 194 -2.89 0.68 8.71
N LYS A 195 -2.43 0.58 7.45
CA LYS A 195 -3.22 0.90 6.27
C LYS A 195 -2.63 0.29 5.00
N ILE A 196 -3.46 0.20 3.95
CA ILE A 196 -3.04 -0.13 2.58
C ILE A 196 -3.46 1.02 1.68
N GLU A 197 -2.52 1.60 0.93
CA GLU A 197 -2.79 2.57 -0.12
C GLU A 197 -2.65 1.90 -1.48
N VAL A 198 -3.72 1.92 -2.26
CA VAL A 198 -3.75 1.42 -3.64
C VAL A 198 -3.75 2.64 -4.55
N ILE A 199 -2.69 2.79 -5.34
CA ILE A 199 -2.48 3.93 -6.23
C ILE A 199 -2.50 3.41 -7.67
N SER A 200 -3.29 4.05 -8.53
CA SER A 200 -3.41 3.76 -9.96
C SER A 200 -3.05 4.99 -10.81
N GLU A 201 -2.81 4.78 -12.09
CA GLU A 201 -2.66 5.87 -13.05
C GLU A 201 -4.01 6.40 -13.54
N ASP A 202 -5.03 5.55 -13.50
CA ASP A 202 -6.42 5.89 -13.82
C ASP A 202 -7.26 6.01 -12.53
N ALA A 203 -8.43 6.63 -12.67
CA ALA A 203 -9.36 6.76 -11.55
C ALA A 203 -9.91 5.38 -11.15
N ILE A 204 -9.84 5.08 -9.85
CA ILE A 204 -10.29 3.81 -9.25
C ILE A 204 -11.39 4.00 -8.20
N ALA A 205 -11.67 5.24 -7.80
CA ALA A 205 -12.73 5.63 -6.89
C ALA A 205 -13.41 6.92 -7.37
N GLY A 206 -14.60 7.19 -6.85
CA GLY A 206 -15.41 8.37 -7.19
C GLY A 206 -16.88 8.04 -7.33
N VAL A 207 -17.66 8.97 -7.92
CA VAL A 207 -19.07 8.81 -8.22
C VAL A 207 -19.23 8.34 -9.67
N TYR A 208 -19.77 7.16 -9.87
CA TYR A 208 -19.96 6.54 -11.18
C TYR A 208 -21.44 6.63 -11.63
N ASP A 209 -21.68 6.80 -12.94
CA ASP A 209 -23.00 6.58 -13.51
C ASP A 209 -23.37 5.10 -13.46
N PHE A 210 -24.57 4.81 -13.01
CA PHE A 210 -25.14 3.46 -12.86
C PHE A 210 -26.55 3.36 -13.49
N SER A 211 -26.91 4.30 -14.35
CA SER A 211 -28.22 4.38 -14.99
C SER A 211 -28.59 3.16 -15.84
N THR A 212 -27.58 2.47 -16.37
CA THR A 212 -27.71 1.24 -17.18
C THR A 212 -27.61 -0.05 -16.37
N GLY A 213 -27.41 0.02 -15.04
CA GLY A 213 -27.13 -1.13 -14.19
C GLY A 213 -25.69 -1.66 -14.30
N THR A 214 -24.79 -0.90 -14.94
CA THR A 214 -23.35 -1.11 -14.99
C THR A 214 -22.62 0.18 -14.62
N LEU A 215 -21.45 0.06 -14.02
CA LEU A 215 -20.59 1.23 -13.73
C LEU A 215 -20.05 1.83 -15.03
N SER A 216 -20.07 3.14 -15.16
CA SER A 216 -19.36 3.84 -16.24
C SER A 216 -17.85 3.60 -16.15
N ASN A 217 -17.13 3.70 -17.27
CA ASN A 217 -15.70 3.48 -17.30
C ASN A 217 -14.91 4.51 -16.47
N ASN A 218 -15.43 5.72 -16.36
CA ASN A 218 -14.83 6.80 -15.60
C ASN A 218 -15.85 7.38 -14.60
N PRO A 219 -15.41 7.85 -13.43
CA PRO A 219 -16.29 8.55 -12.52
C PRO A 219 -16.76 9.88 -13.09
N MET A 220 -18.02 10.24 -12.81
CA MET A 220 -18.62 11.52 -13.18
C MET A 220 -18.11 12.68 -12.34
N SER A 221 -17.74 12.41 -11.08
CA SER A 221 -17.23 13.38 -10.12
C SER A 221 -16.44 12.72 -8.99
N ASN A 222 -15.75 13.52 -8.17
CA ASN A 222 -14.92 13.06 -7.05
C ASN A 222 -13.93 11.95 -7.45
N SER A 223 -13.35 12.12 -8.64
CA SER A 223 -12.41 11.17 -9.22
C SER A 223 -11.16 11.06 -8.36
N SER A 224 -10.82 9.86 -7.92
CA SER A 224 -9.58 9.57 -7.20
C SER A 224 -8.80 8.43 -7.84
N LYS A 225 -7.49 8.62 -7.92
CA LYS A 225 -6.51 7.61 -8.36
C LYS A 225 -5.96 6.78 -7.21
N THR A 226 -6.43 7.04 -6.00
CA THR A 226 -5.98 6.36 -4.77
C THR A 226 -7.17 5.87 -3.97
N ILE A 227 -7.05 4.65 -3.46
CA ILE A 227 -7.93 4.14 -2.40
C ILE A 227 -7.05 3.83 -1.18
N THR A 228 -7.45 4.36 -0.03
CA THR A 228 -6.82 4.08 1.26
C THR A 228 -7.73 3.21 2.10
N LEU A 229 -7.27 2.02 2.47
CA LEU A 229 -7.89 1.17 3.47
C LEU A 229 -7.22 1.37 4.82
N THR A 230 -7.96 1.80 5.83
CA THR A 230 -7.51 1.87 7.23
C THR A 230 -7.90 0.59 7.96
N THR A 231 -6.98 0.00 8.72
CA THR A 231 -7.13 -1.31 9.38
C THR A 231 -7.45 -1.19 10.87
N GLY A 232 -8.39 -0.34 11.26
CA GLY A 232 -8.82 -0.19 12.65
C GLY A 232 -7.65 -0.02 13.63
N ASN A 233 -7.44 -0.98 14.53
CA ASN A 233 -6.32 -1.00 15.49
C ASN A 233 -5.01 -1.57 14.90
N GLY A 234 -4.97 -1.84 13.60
CA GLY A 234 -3.88 -2.50 12.89
C GLY A 234 -4.01 -4.02 12.86
N PHE A 235 -3.55 -4.63 11.76
CA PHE A 235 -3.53 -6.09 11.60
C PHE A 235 -2.11 -6.61 11.84
N PRO A 236 -1.91 -7.63 12.69
CA PRO A 236 -0.56 -8.15 12.96
C PRO A 236 0.01 -8.87 11.74
N ILE A 237 1.29 -8.65 11.44
CA ILE A 237 2.03 -9.40 10.44
C ILE A 237 2.84 -10.49 11.15
N THR A 238 2.20 -11.60 11.48
CA THR A 238 2.82 -12.72 12.21
C THR A 238 3.02 -13.97 11.35
N ASN A 239 2.45 -14.00 10.16
CA ASN A 239 2.44 -15.15 9.27
C ASN A 239 3.60 -15.09 8.26
N THR A 240 4.23 -16.23 8.04
CA THR A 240 5.28 -16.44 7.02
C THR A 240 4.71 -16.99 5.71
N SER A 241 3.53 -17.59 5.75
CA SER A 241 2.74 -18.08 4.62
C SER A 241 1.42 -17.31 4.51
N THR A 242 0.74 -17.43 3.37
CA THR A 242 -0.57 -16.81 3.16
C THR A 242 -1.59 -17.35 4.15
N ASP A 243 -2.23 -16.45 4.90
CA ASP A 243 -3.27 -16.75 5.87
C ASP A 243 -4.29 -15.60 5.88
N ILE A 244 -5.48 -15.87 5.35
CA ILE A 244 -6.55 -14.88 5.25
C ILE A 244 -7.09 -14.48 6.63
N SER A 245 -7.07 -15.39 7.61
CA SER A 245 -7.57 -15.14 8.95
C SER A 245 -6.63 -14.24 9.77
N ALA A 246 -5.34 -14.26 9.46
CA ALA A 246 -4.34 -13.47 10.17
C ALA A 246 -4.44 -11.98 9.82
N ASN A 247 -4.60 -11.64 8.55
CA ASN A 247 -4.54 -10.25 8.10
C ASN A 247 -5.21 -9.99 6.74
N GLY A 248 -6.15 -10.82 6.32
CA GLY A 248 -6.91 -10.60 5.08
C GLY A 248 -7.58 -9.22 5.09
N ALA A 249 -7.26 -8.38 4.09
CA ALA A 249 -7.69 -6.99 4.00
C ALA A 249 -8.40 -6.73 2.66
N TYR A 250 -9.54 -6.04 2.68
CA TYR A 250 -10.43 -5.92 1.52
C TYR A 250 -10.61 -4.50 1.03
N ILE A 251 -10.70 -4.33 -0.28
CA ILE A 251 -11.00 -3.06 -0.93
C ILE A 251 -12.06 -3.28 -2.02
N VAL A 252 -13.03 -2.37 -2.10
CA VAL A 252 -13.94 -2.21 -3.24
C VAL A 252 -13.28 -1.27 -4.25
N ILE A 253 -13.22 -1.68 -5.51
CA ILE A 253 -12.60 -0.92 -6.61
C ILE A 253 -13.48 -0.97 -7.87
N ALA A 254 -13.40 0.04 -8.73
CA ALA A 254 -14.07 0.02 -10.02
C ALA A 254 -13.51 -1.10 -10.91
N PRO A 255 -14.34 -1.78 -11.73
CA PRO A 255 -13.86 -2.69 -12.76
C PRO A 255 -12.99 -1.95 -13.79
N GLY A 256 -12.01 -2.67 -14.38
CA GLY A 256 -11.12 -2.10 -15.38
C GLY A 256 -9.77 -2.81 -15.46
N ILE A 257 -8.89 -2.32 -16.33
CA ILE A 257 -7.48 -2.71 -16.36
C ILE A 257 -6.73 -1.74 -15.47
N HIS A 258 -6.07 -2.24 -14.46
CA HIS A 258 -5.38 -1.43 -13.45
C HIS A 258 -3.91 -1.81 -13.33
N HIS A 259 -3.07 -0.79 -13.32
CA HIS A 259 -1.64 -0.86 -13.01
C HIS A 259 -1.44 -0.26 -11.61
N LEU A 260 -1.41 -1.12 -10.58
CA LEU A 260 -1.48 -0.70 -9.20
C LEU A 260 -0.11 -0.66 -8.53
N ALA A 261 0.18 0.41 -7.80
CA ALA A 261 1.16 0.45 -6.75
C ALA A 261 0.44 0.26 -5.40
N VAL A 262 0.74 -0.83 -4.70
CA VAL A 262 0.13 -1.16 -3.40
C VAL A 262 1.15 -0.92 -2.32
N ARG A 263 0.92 0.06 -1.46
CA ARG A 263 1.78 0.46 -0.35
C ARG A 263 1.19 -0.10 0.95
N TYR A 264 1.88 -1.06 1.54
CA TYR A 264 1.55 -1.64 2.84
C TYR A 264 2.25 -0.83 3.93
N TRP A 265 1.50 -0.09 4.73
CA TRP A 265 2.03 0.71 5.84
C TRP A 265 2.20 -0.16 7.08
N LEU A 266 3.42 -0.32 7.49
CA LEU A 266 3.82 -1.12 8.64
C LEU A 266 4.31 -0.21 9.76
N LYS A 267 3.86 -0.49 10.98
CA LYS A 267 4.31 0.20 12.19
C LYS A 267 4.95 -0.82 13.14
N ASN A 268 6.23 -0.61 13.45
CA ASN A 268 6.96 -1.39 14.45
C ASN A 268 7.22 -0.52 15.66
N THR A 269 6.91 -1.05 16.86
CA THR A 269 7.02 -0.32 18.13
C THR A 269 8.07 -0.89 19.07
N THR A 270 8.68 -2.03 18.74
CA THR A 270 9.43 -2.85 19.72
C THR A 270 10.91 -3.03 19.40
N ASP A 271 11.28 -3.14 18.12
CA ASP A 271 12.60 -3.66 17.72
C ASP A 271 13.46 -2.63 16.97
N ASN A 272 13.25 -1.34 17.22
CA ASN A 272 14.03 -0.31 16.56
C ASN A 272 14.78 0.55 17.59
N PRO A 273 16.11 0.67 17.51
CA PRO A 273 16.92 1.47 18.43
C PRO A 273 16.58 2.98 18.38
N GLU A 274 15.95 3.45 17.31
CA GLU A 274 15.48 4.84 17.16
C GLU A 274 14.02 5.04 17.62
N GLY A 275 13.37 4.01 18.19
CA GLY A 275 11.98 4.06 18.65
C GLY A 275 10.97 3.56 17.62
N VAL A 276 9.74 4.11 17.65
CA VAL A 276 8.68 3.71 16.75
C VAL A 276 9.02 4.05 15.31
N ILE A 277 8.97 3.06 14.41
CA ILE A 277 9.08 3.29 12.98
C ILE A 277 7.76 2.95 12.29
N GLU A 278 7.32 3.82 11.39
CA GLU A 278 6.18 3.58 10.50
C GLU A 278 6.60 3.93 9.07
N GLY A 279 6.38 3.01 8.14
CA GLY A 279 6.76 3.18 6.75
C GLY A 279 6.11 2.15 5.85
N THR A 280 6.49 2.12 4.58
CA THR A 280 5.84 1.31 3.55
C THR A 280 6.75 0.22 3.00
N VAL A 281 6.14 -0.93 2.69
CA VAL A 281 6.68 -1.87 1.70
C VAL A 281 5.76 -1.83 0.49
N THR A 282 6.29 -1.44 -0.66
CA THR A 282 5.49 -1.25 -1.88
C THR A 282 5.61 -2.46 -2.81
N LYS A 283 4.47 -2.89 -3.34
CA LYS A 283 4.37 -3.94 -4.38
C LYS A 283 3.62 -3.40 -5.59
N TYR A 284 3.94 -3.92 -6.76
CA TYR A 284 3.30 -3.55 -8.03
C TYR A 284 2.51 -4.73 -8.57
N VAL A 285 1.28 -4.46 -8.97
CA VAL A 285 0.35 -5.49 -9.47
C VAL A 285 -0.36 -4.98 -10.72
N ASP A 286 -0.42 -5.81 -11.76
CA ASP A 286 -1.22 -5.58 -12.96
C ASP A 286 -2.43 -6.49 -12.92
N LEU A 287 -3.63 -5.92 -12.98
CA LEU A 287 -4.89 -6.66 -12.86
C LEU A 287 -5.91 -6.21 -13.90
N THR A 288 -6.66 -7.18 -14.43
CA THR A 288 -7.91 -6.92 -15.14
C THR A 288 -9.05 -7.24 -14.19
N CYS A 289 -9.58 -6.22 -13.54
CA CYS A 289 -10.68 -6.32 -12.58
C CYS A 289 -12.03 -6.44 -13.30
N LYS A 290 -12.69 -7.59 -13.20
CA LYS A 290 -14.02 -7.83 -13.78
C LYS A 290 -15.10 -7.58 -12.74
N ALA A 291 -16.24 -7.03 -13.16
CA ALA A 291 -17.41 -6.85 -12.31
C ALA A 291 -17.82 -8.12 -11.57
N GLY A 292 -18.14 -8.01 -10.30
CA GLY A 292 -18.56 -9.10 -9.42
C GLY A 292 -17.46 -10.12 -9.12
N LYS A 293 -16.17 -9.79 -9.30
CA LYS A 293 -15.06 -10.69 -8.99
C LYS A 293 -14.19 -10.16 -7.86
N ILE A 294 -13.68 -11.09 -7.03
CA ILE A 294 -12.69 -10.85 -6.00
C ILE A 294 -11.35 -11.44 -6.45
N TYR A 295 -10.27 -10.72 -6.16
CA TYR A 295 -8.90 -11.07 -6.54
C TYR A 295 -8.02 -11.20 -5.30
N ASP A 296 -7.45 -12.37 -5.09
CA ASP A 296 -6.51 -12.67 -4.01
C ASP A 296 -5.11 -12.21 -4.39
N ILE A 297 -4.57 -11.24 -3.64
CA ILE A 297 -3.27 -10.62 -3.89
C ILE A 297 -2.33 -10.95 -2.74
N THR A 298 -1.45 -11.91 -2.95
CA THR A 298 -0.41 -12.25 -1.97
C THR A 298 0.76 -11.26 -2.05
N ALA A 299 1.30 -10.85 -0.89
CA ALA A 299 2.44 -9.96 -0.82
C ALA A 299 3.47 -10.42 0.22
N ASN A 300 4.71 -10.66 -0.20
CA ASN A 300 5.82 -10.80 0.71
C ASN A 300 6.36 -9.40 1.07
N LEU A 301 6.22 -9.02 2.33
CA LEU A 301 6.60 -7.70 2.85
C LEU A 301 8.03 -7.68 3.43
N THR A 302 8.87 -8.67 3.11
CA THR A 302 10.28 -8.66 3.51
C THR A 302 10.99 -7.51 2.81
N PRO A 303 11.53 -6.52 3.55
CA PRO A 303 12.28 -5.41 2.97
C PRO A 303 13.68 -5.86 2.56
N GLN A 304 14.34 -5.04 1.72
CA GLN A 304 15.72 -5.27 1.35
C GLN A 304 16.64 -5.14 2.57
N ASP A 305 17.53 -6.11 2.77
CA ASP A 305 18.57 -6.05 3.81
C ASP A 305 19.83 -5.36 3.28
N ASN A 306 20.29 -4.34 4.00
CA ASN A 306 21.45 -3.53 3.68
C ASN A 306 22.55 -3.62 4.76
N SER A 307 22.61 -4.73 5.49
CA SER A 307 23.47 -4.89 6.67
C SER A 307 24.94 -4.93 6.37
N ARG A 308 25.34 -5.17 5.14
CA ARG A 308 26.71 -5.21 4.67
C ARG A 308 26.96 -4.10 3.66
N GLU A 309 28.22 -3.99 3.12
CA GLU A 309 28.57 -3.07 2.02
C GLU A 309 28.96 -1.65 2.47
N TYR A 310 29.54 -1.51 3.68
CA TYR A 310 30.29 -0.32 4.02
C TYR A 310 31.79 -0.57 3.82
N TYR A 311 32.43 0.29 3.05
CA TYR A 311 33.86 0.17 2.75
C TYR A 311 34.57 1.50 3.04
N MET A 312 35.80 1.44 3.56
CA MET A 312 36.73 2.52 3.30
C MET A 312 37.03 2.53 1.80
N TRP A 313 37.27 3.67 1.21
CA TRP A 313 37.37 3.77 -0.24
C TRP A 313 38.31 2.71 -0.85
N ASP A 314 37.77 1.91 -1.75
CA ASP A 314 38.50 0.88 -2.49
C ASP A 314 39.33 -0.09 -1.60
N ALA A 315 38.81 -0.39 -0.40
CA ALA A 315 39.39 -1.40 0.48
C ALA A 315 39.16 -2.79 -0.10
N LYS A 316 40.01 -3.76 0.24
CA LYS A 316 39.90 -5.16 -0.22
C LYS A 316 38.73 -5.90 0.45
N LYS A 317 38.30 -5.45 1.62
CA LYS A 317 37.23 -6.01 2.44
C LYS A 317 36.36 -4.90 3.02
N ASP A 318 35.12 -5.25 3.34
CA ASP A 318 34.20 -4.31 3.97
C ASP A 318 34.71 -3.86 5.35
N TYR A 319 34.14 -2.75 5.85
CA TYR A 319 34.58 -2.04 7.04
C TYR A 319 34.57 -2.91 8.30
N TRP A 320 33.68 -3.91 8.40
CA TRP A 320 33.51 -4.80 9.55
C TRP A 320 33.89 -6.25 9.26
N TYR A 321 34.56 -6.53 8.14
CA TYR A 321 35.01 -7.87 7.77
C TYR A 321 35.80 -8.56 8.90
N GLY A 322 35.35 -9.76 9.29
CA GLY A 322 35.90 -10.53 10.41
C GLY A 322 35.43 -10.04 11.80
N TYR A 323 34.65 -8.99 11.86
CA TYR A 323 34.06 -8.41 13.09
C TYR A 323 32.56 -8.13 12.96
N GLU A 324 31.88 -8.86 12.09
CA GLU A 324 30.46 -8.63 11.74
C GLU A 324 29.54 -8.74 12.96
N SER A 325 29.86 -9.63 13.90
CA SER A 325 29.12 -9.79 15.16
C SER A 325 29.27 -8.59 16.12
N SER A 326 30.28 -7.78 15.91
CA SER A 326 30.60 -6.59 16.70
C SER A 326 30.24 -5.29 16.00
N GLN A 327 29.65 -5.36 14.80
CA GLN A 327 29.27 -4.18 14.01
C GLN A 327 28.23 -3.35 14.76
N PRO A 328 28.52 -2.07 15.13
CA PRO A 328 27.60 -1.24 15.86
C PRO A 328 26.41 -0.81 15.00
N THR A 329 25.22 -0.80 15.61
CA THR A 329 24.04 -0.13 15.09
C THR A 329 24.05 1.37 15.43
N VAL A 330 23.06 2.11 14.94
CA VAL A 330 22.87 3.53 15.28
C VAL A 330 22.77 3.70 16.80
N GLY A 331 23.47 4.70 17.34
CA GLY A 331 23.47 5.00 18.77
C GLY A 331 24.41 4.18 19.63
N ASN A 332 24.96 3.09 19.13
CA ASN A 332 25.90 2.26 19.86
C ASN A 332 27.33 2.84 19.86
N ILE A 333 28.02 2.66 20.98
CA ILE A 333 29.43 3.07 21.13
C ILE A 333 30.30 2.08 20.37
N PRO A 334 31.29 2.54 19.57
CA PRO A 334 32.24 1.65 18.90
C PRO A 334 33.03 0.80 19.90
N ASN A 335 33.15 -0.48 19.64
CA ASN A 335 33.88 -1.41 20.49
C ASN A 335 35.41 -1.48 20.23
N GLY A 336 35.91 -0.59 19.40
CA GLY A 336 37.33 -0.52 19.07
C GLY A 336 37.82 -1.47 17.95
N ASN A 337 36.98 -2.35 17.42
CA ASN A 337 37.28 -3.30 16.35
C ASN A 337 37.22 -2.72 14.93
N TYR A 338 36.97 -1.41 14.81
CA TYR A 338 37.02 -0.73 13.51
C TYR A 338 38.47 -0.54 13.01
N PRO A 339 38.70 -0.46 11.69
CA PRO A 339 40.03 -0.26 11.12
C PRO A 339 40.59 1.13 11.48
N LYS A 340 41.83 1.17 11.99
CA LYS A 340 42.46 2.42 12.51
C LYS A 340 43.63 2.90 11.67
N ASN A 341 44.33 1.99 10.99
CA ASN A 341 45.44 2.32 10.10
C ASN A 341 45.77 1.13 9.19
N GLN A 342 46.49 1.40 8.13
CA GLN A 342 46.88 0.41 7.13
C GLN A 342 47.77 -0.72 7.68
N ALA A 343 48.63 -0.43 8.63
CA ALA A 343 49.58 -1.44 9.16
C ALA A 343 48.84 -2.49 10.00
N ALA A 344 47.85 -2.09 10.78
CA ALA A 344 47.05 -2.99 11.61
C ALA A 344 45.95 -3.74 10.81
N ASP A 345 45.36 -3.09 9.79
CA ASP A 345 44.20 -3.58 9.05
C ASP A 345 44.34 -3.42 7.53
N PRO A 346 45.34 -4.02 6.88
CA PRO A 346 45.65 -3.79 5.46
C PRO A 346 44.52 -4.24 4.51
N ALA A 347 43.63 -5.10 4.96
CA ALA A 347 42.51 -5.59 4.16
C ALA A 347 41.27 -4.66 4.19
N ARG A 348 40.97 -4.04 5.34
CA ARG A 348 39.83 -3.16 5.57
C ARG A 348 40.17 -1.68 5.41
N TRP A 349 41.48 -1.33 5.41
CA TRP A 349 41.95 0.04 5.23
C TRP A 349 41.86 0.45 3.75
N TYR A 350 41.57 1.73 3.51
CA TYR A 350 41.42 2.28 2.16
C TYR A 350 42.69 2.09 1.30
N TYR A 351 42.48 2.03 0.00
CA TYR A 351 43.57 1.90 -0.97
C TYR A 351 44.22 3.26 -1.27
N ALA A 352 45.52 3.37 -1.13
CA ALA A 352 46.32 4.55 -1.40
C ALA A 352 47.71 4.19 -1.89
N PRO A 353 47.90 3.79 -3.16
CA PRO A 353 49.16 3.27 -3.68
C PRO A 353 50.25 4.33 -3.89
N GLY A 354 49.96 5.63 -3.71
CA GLY A 354 50.92 6.71 -3.84
C GLY A 354 50.34 8.02 -4.40
N ALA A 355 51.16 9.05 -4.47
CA ALA A 355 50.82 10.33 -5.04
C ALA A 355 50.49 10.22 -6.54
N GLY A 356 49.48 10.93 -6.99
CA GLY A 356 49.03 10.91 -8.40
C GLY A 356 48.02 9.84 -8.74
N PHE A 357 47.76 8.88 -7.88
CA PHE A 357 46.81 7.79 -8.12
C PHE A 357 45.37 8.24 -7.86
N ASN A 358 44.46 7.98 -8.81
CA ASN A 358 43.07 8.42 -8.75
C ASN A 358 42.04 7.35 -9.16
N TRP A 359 42.45 6.12 -9.40
CA TRP A 359 41.59 5.03 -9.83
C TRP A 359 41.46 3.93 -8.79
N ALA A 360 40.26 3.39 -8.64
CA ALA A 360 40.02 2.20 -7.85
C ALA A 360 40.70 0.97 -8.47
N ALA A 361 41.19 0.06 -7.61
CA ALA A 361 41.85 -1.20 -7.99
C ALA A 361 41.26 -2.42 -7.29
N ASN A 362 40.36 -2.24 -6.32
CA ASN A 362 39.75 -3.30 -5.51
C ASN A 362 38.23 -3.21 -5.53
N SER A 363 37.56 -2.98 -4.37
CA SER A 363 36.10 -3.02 -4.22
C SER A 363 35.39 -1.96 -5.04
N ALA A 364 35.89 -0.73 -5.10
CA ALA A 364 35.24 0.38 -5.78
C ALA A 364 35.35 0.34 -7.33
N THR A 365 36.04 -0.64 -7.92
CA THR A 365 36.26 -0.73 -9.39
C THR A 365 34.97 -0.82 -10.20
N GLN A 366 33.91 -1.36 -9.62
CA GLN A 366 32.61 -1.52 -10.27
C GLN A 366 31.64 -0.38 -9.96
N CYS A 367 31.99 0.56 -9.09
CA CYS A 367 31.19 1.73 -8.82
C CYS A 367 31.15 2.70 -10.02
N ALA A 368 30.14 3.57 -10.05
CA ALA A 368 30.11 4.68 -10.99
C ALA A 368 31.31 5.61 -10.77
N ASN A 369 31.96 6.08 -11.84
CA ASN A 369 33.00 7.08 -11.70
C ASN A 369 32.41 8.49 -11.48
N VAL A 370 33.25 9.48 -11.19
CA VAL A 370 32.80 10.86 -10.90
C VAL A 370 31.98 11.46 -12.03
N ASN A 371 32.32 11.22 -13.30
CA ASN A 371 31.55 11.72 -14.44
C ASN A 371 30.14 11.13 -14.47
N GLN A 372 30.00 9.82 -14.30
CA GLN A 372 28.72 9.14 -14.23
C GLN A 372 27.88 9.64 -13.05
N MET A 373 28.50 9.83 -11.88
CA MET A 373 27.80 10.37 -10.71
C MET A 373 27.27 11.78 -10.95
N LEU A 374 28.00 12.62 -11.68
CA LEU A 374 27.56 13.96 -12.09
C LEU A 374 26.33 13.89 -13.02
N TRP A 375 26.24 12.89 -13.90
CA TRP A 375 25.06 12.64 -14.71
C TRP A 375 23.85 12.25 -13.82
N TYR A 376 24.04 11.37 -12.85
CA TYR A 376 22.96 11.01 -11.92
C TYR A 376 22.48 12.22 -11.10
N ALA A 377 23.41 13.03 -10.61
CA ALA A 377 23.06 14.19 -9.84
C ALA A 377 22.30 15.24 -10.68
N GLN A 378 22.68 15.47 -11.96
CA GLN A 378 22.11 16.53 -12.81
C GLN A 378 20.91 16.08 -13.65
N LYS A 379 20.89 14.83 -14.10
CA LYS A 379 19.90 14.30 -15.04
C LYS A 379 19.13 13.10 -14.49
N GLY A 380 19.42 12.70 -13.26
CA GLY A 380 18.81 11.53 -12.62
C GLY A 380 17.38 11.74 -12.12
N ASP A 381 16.79 12.93 -12.24
CA ASP A 381 15.42 13.23 -11.79
C ASP A 381 15.16 12.68 -10.37
N PRO A 382 15.79 13.23 -9.34
CA PRO A 382 15.81 12.67 -8.00
C PRO A 382 14.47 12.78 -7.30
N HIS A 383 14.00 11.65 -6.74
CA HIS A 383 12.80 11.56 -5.93
C HIS A 383 13.15 11.05 -4.54
N TRP A 384 12.88 11.82 -3.49
CA TRP A 384 13.02 11.37 -2.11
C TRP A 384 11.79 10.58 -1.66
N ASP A 385 11.99 9.32 -1.27
CA ASP A 385 10.96 8.49 -0.65
C ASP A 385 11.21 8.41 0.86
N ALA A 386 10.40 9.13 1.62
CA ALA A 386 10.53 9.20 3.07
C ALA A 386 10.01 7.95 3.78
N ASP A 387 9.28 7.09 3.09
CA ASP A 387 8.45 6.06 3.72
C ASP A 387 8.86 4.64 3.38
N GLU A 388 9.57 4.39 2.26
CA GLU A 388 9.95 3.03 1.88
C GLU A 388 10.89 2.41 2.91
N LEU A 389 10.47 1.25 3.46
CA LEU A 389 11.19 0.51 4.50
C LEU A 389 12.32 -0.34 3.89
N TRP A 390 13.43 -0.37 4.57
CA TRP A 390 14.56 -1.28 4.35
C TRP A 390 15.15 -1.70 5.70
N SER A 391 15.95 -2.77 5.73
CA SER A 391 16.57 -3.24 6.97
C SER A 391 18.08 -3.08 6.95
N LEU A 392 18.65 -2.83 8.13
CA LEU A 392 20.08 -2.73 8.37
C LEU A 392 20.40 -3.30 9.75
N LEU A 393 21.33 -4.25 9.82
CA LEU A 393 21.75 -4.90 11.06
C LEU A 393 20.60 -5.39 11.92
N GLY A 394 19.55 -5.82 11.23
CA GLY A 394 18.40 -6.38 11.87
C GLY A 394 17.34 -5.41 12.32
N HIS A 395 17.45 -4.13 12.06
CA HIS A 395 16.47 -3.10 12.38
C HIS A 395 15.84 -2.52 11.11
N LEU A 396 14.60 -2.02 11.25
CA LEU A 396 13.92 -1.33 10.16
C LEU A 396 14.36 0.14 10.12
N TYR A 397 14.57 0.63 8.93
CA TYR A 397 14.80 2.04 8.62
C TYR A 397 13.96 2.44 7.42
N LYS A 398 13.89 3.75 7.14
CA LYS A 398 13.20 4.31 5.99
C LYS A 398 13.94 5.52 5.44
N GLY A 399 13.53 5.95 4.26
CA GLY A 399 14.13 7.08 3.57
C GLY A 399 15.23 6.67 2.60
N GLY A 400 15.19 7.25 1.42
CA GLY A 400 16.16 7.02 0.35
C GLY A 400 15.79 7.78 -0.91
N MET A 401 16.63 7.65 -1.92
CA MET A 401 16.54 8.39 -3.15
C MET A 401 16.29 7.46 -4.35
N TRP A 402 15.29 7.76 -5.14
CA TRP A 402 15.11 7.21 -6.47
C TRP A 402 15.84 8.07 -7.48
N LEU A 403 16.63 7.46 -8.34
CA LEU A 403 17.34 8.10 -9.45
C LEU A 403 17.09 7.31 -10.73
N LYS A 404 17.03 7.99 -11.89
CA LYS A 404 16.93 7.32 -13.19
C LYS A 404 18.13 6.41 -13.44
N LYS A 405 17.87 5.26 -14.05
CA LYS A 405 18.92 4.34 -14.51
C LYS A 405 19.79 5.00 -15.58
N GLN A 406 21.05 4.61 -15.64
CA GLN A 406 22.00 5.12 -16.64
C GLN A 406 21.49 5.04 -18.07
N SER A 407 20.87 3.93 -18.45
CA SER A 407 20.32 3.73 -19.78
C SER A 407 19.21 4.73 -20.14
N VAL A 408 18.40 5.10 -19.16
CA VAL A 408 17.32 6.09 -19.32
C VAL A 408 17.90 7.49 -19.48
N ILE A 409 18.85 7.87 -18.60
CA ILE A 409 19.55 9.16 -18.70
C ILE A 409 20.23 9.28 -20.07
N ALA A 410 20.93 8.24 -20.49
CA ALA A 410 21.62 8.21 -21.79
C ALA A 410 20.64 8.42 -22.96
N SER A 411 19.52 7.69 -22.98
CA SER A 411 18.49 7.79 -24.01
C SER A 411 17.86 9.19 -24.05
N GLU A 412 17.48 9.74 -22.91
CA GLU A 412 16.82 11.06 -22.81
C GLU A 412 17.74 12.23 -23.22
N ASN A 413 19.06 12.06 -23.10
CA ASN A 413 20.05 13.10 -23.39
C ASN A 413 20.83 12.84 -24.71
N GLY A 414 20.43 11.88 -25.52
CA GLY A 414 21.08 11.58 -26.80
C GLY A 414 22.55 11.16 -26.67
N THR A 415 22.89 10.47 -25.57
CA THR A 415 24.24 10.02 -25.26
C THR A 415 24.30 8.51 -25.03
N THR A 416 25.45 7.98 -24.64
CA THR A 416 25.66 6.56 -24.35
C THR A 416 26.27 6.36 -22.97
N ALA A 417 26.13 5.17 -22.39
CA ALA A 417 26.79 4.81 -21.13
C ALA A 417 28.32 5.02 -21.21
N GLN A 418 28.93 4.75 -22.37
CA GLN A 418 30.37 4.98 -22.60
C GLN A 418 30.71 6.46 -22.57
N ASN A 419 29.91 7.32 -23.19
CA ASN A 419 30.14 8.77 -23.16
C ASN A 419 29.96 9.32 -21.74
N MET A 420 28.95 8.85 -21.00
CA MET A 420 28.77 9.19 -19.58
C MET A 420 29.96 8.77 -18.71
N TYR A 421 30.63 7.69 -19.07
CA TYR A 421 31.86 7.25 -18.40
C TYR A 421 33.03 8.20 -18.70
N THR A 422 33.18 8.71 -19.91
CA THR A 422 34.32 9.50 -20.37
C THR A 422 34.18 11.00 -20.10
N ALA A 423 32.95 11.53 -20.05
CA ALA A 423 32.67 12.93 -19.78
C ALA A 423 31.41 13.10 -18.94
N ALA A 424 31.38 14.13 -18.09
CA ALA A 424 30.20 14.55 -17.36
C ALA A 424 29.18 15.23 -18.29
N TYR A 425 28.01 15.61 -17.74
CA TYR A 425 26.90 16.21 -18.48
C TYR A 425 27.24 17.54 -19.18
N ASP A 426 28.28 18.23 -18.72
CA ASP A 426 28.80 19.48 -19.30
C ASP A 426 29.92 19.28 -20.32
N GLY A 427 30.25 18.04 -20.65
CA GLY A 427 31.31 17.65 -21.57
C GLY A 427 32.71 17.57 -20.96
N SER A 428 32.88 17.91 -19.68
CA SER A 428 34.17 17.88 -18.99
C SER A 428 34.50 16.48 -18.45
N ASP A 429 35.80 16.13 -18.43
CA ASP A 429 36.28 14.90 -17.80
C ASP A 429 36.88 15.20 -16.42
N TYR A 430 36.12 14.94 -15.39
CA TYR A 430 36.51 15.16 -13.99
C TYR A 430 37.32 14.00 -13.37
N ARG A 431 37.55 12.90 -14.09
CA ARG A 431 38.32 11.76 -13.58
C ARG A 431 39.77 12.10 -13.26
N ASN A 432 40.31 13.15 -13.90
CA ASN A 432 41.67 13.64 -13.67
C ASN A 432 41.71 14.98 -12.91
N ALA A 433 40.62 15.41 -12.33
CA ALA A 433 40.56 16.66 -11.59
C ALA A 433 41.47 16.63 -10.35
N THR A 434 42.30 17.68 -10.20
CA THR A 434 43.21 17.87 -9.07
C THR A 434 42.64 18.75 -7.98
N GLN A 435 41.54 19.43 -8.27
CA GLN A 435 40.93 20.40 -7.36
C GLN A 435 39.99 19.72 -6.40
N HIS A 436 40.02 20.15 -5.16
CA HIS A 436 38.96 19.91 -4.20
C HIS A 436 37.71 20.63 -4.73
N PHE A 437 36.74 19.89 -5.28
CA PHE A 437 35.41 20.42 -5.52
C PHE A 437 34.75 20.60 -4.14
N ASN A 438 35.07 21.72 -3.47
CA ASN A 438 34.28 22.23 -2.34
C ASN A 438 32.96 22.86 -2.84
N GLU A 439 32.77 22.92 -4.14
CA GLU A 439 31.52 23.31 -4.74
C GLU A 439 30.61 22.07 -4.70
N TYR A 440 29.69 22.09 -3.76
CA TYR A 440 28.47 21.32 -3.86
C TYR A 440 27.93 21.62 -5.25
N PHE A 441 27.97 20.66 -6.16
CA PHE A 441 27.13 20.69 -7.34
C PHE A 441 25.71 20.59 -6.81
N ASN A 442 25.24 21.73 -6.29
CA ASN A 442 23.86 21.88 -5.88
C ASN A 442 23.11 21.84 -7.19
N THR A 443 22.67 20.63 -7.54
CA THR A 443 21.84 20.47 -8.70
C THR A 443 20.61 21.30 -8.40
N ASN A 444 20.30 22.29 -9.22
CA ASN A 444 19.04 23.02 -9.22
C ASN A 444 17.85 22.11 -9.58
N ASN A 445 18.05 20.80 -9.58
CA ASN A 445 17.00 19.83 -9.74
C ASN A 445 16.24 19.76 -8.41
N SER A 446 15.06 20.33 -8.42
CA SER A 446 14.12 20.20 -7.31
C SER A 446 13.89 18.72 -7.03
N ILE A 447 14.30 18.29 -5.84
CA ILE A 447 14.00 16.94 -5.36
C ILE A 447 12.50 16.83 -5.17
N ILE A 448 11.89 15.85 -5.83
CA ILE A 448 10.46 15.56 -5.70
C ILE A 448 10.27 14.74 -4.43
N GLY A 449 9.47 15.23 -3.49
CA GLY A 449 9.17 14.57 -2.22
C GLY A 449 8.20 13.39 -2.34
N SER A 450 8.31 12.58 -3.40
CA SER A 450 7.49 11.40 -3.62
C SER A 450 8.21 10.42 -4.55
N ARG A 451 7.88 9.14 -4.44
CA ARG A 451 8.42 8.12 -5.36
C ARG A 451 7.93 8.32 -6.80
N PRO A 452 8.66 7.82 -7.81
CA PRO A 452 8.19 7.78 -9.20
C PRO A 452 6.88 7.00 -9.34
N THR A 453 6.04 7.38 -10.31
CA THR A 453 4.80 6.66 -10.62
C THR A 453 5.07 5.23 -11.09
N LYS A 454 4.04 4.37 -11.04
CA LYS A 454 4.20 2.97 -11.44
C LYS A 454 4.70 2.81 -12.88
N SER A 455 4.16 3.56 -13.84
CA SER A 455 4.60 3.50 -15.25
C SER A 455 6.06 3.89 -15.45
N ARG A 456 6.60 4.70 -14.54
CA ARG A 456 7.96 5.22 -14.61
C ARG A 456 8.96 4.48 -13.72
N ILE A 457 8.48 3.73 -12.68
CA ILE A 457 9.37 3.14 -11.66
C ILE A 457 10.41 2.19 -12.23
N SER A 458 10.11 1.48 -13.33
CA SER A 458 11.06 0.60 -14.03
C SER A 458 12.28 1.34 -14.59
N ASN A 459 12.16 2.66 -14.77
CA ASN A 459 13.21 3.55 -15.26
C ASN A 459 14.15 4.04 -14.13
N TYR A 460 13.84 3.71 -12.88
CA TYR A 460 14.56 4.19 -11.70
C TYR A 460 15.18 3.03 -10.92
N PHE A 461 16.15 3.36 -10.09
CA PHE A 461 16.68 2.51 -9.03
C PHE A 461 16.61 3.28 -7.71
N TYR A 462 16.61 2.54 -6.60
CA TYR A 462 16.48 3.09 -5.25
C TYR A 462 17.78 2.95 -4.48
N LEU A 463 18.23 4.03 -3.87
CA LEU A 463 19.35 4.08 -2.95
C LEU A 463 18.86 4.40 -1.54
N PRO A 464 18.95 3.46 -0.57
CA PRO A 464 18.59 3.73 0.81
C PRO A 464 19.55 4.75 1.47
N ALA A 465 19.02 5.57 2.37
CA ALA A 465 19.82 6.52 3.13
C ALA A 465 20.57 5.80 4.26
N LYS A 466 21.59 5.00 3.91
CA LYS A 466 22.31 4.08 4.81
C LYS A 466 23.21 4.79 5.83
N GLY A 467 23.39 6.14 5.73
CA GLY A 467 24.38 6.84 6.55
C GLY A 467 25.81 6.41 6.24
N PHE A 468 26.68 6.46 7.23
CA PHE A 468 28.10 6.08 7.08
C PHE A 468 28.77 5.73 8.42
N TYR A 469 29.89 5.03 8.35
CA TYR A 469 30.79 4.82 9.48
C TYR A 469 31.90 5.86 9.53
N HIS A 470 32.11 6.44 10.72
CA HIS A 470 33.26 7.28 11.04
C HIS A 470 33.79 6.86 12.43
N ASP A 471 35.06 6.50 12.50
CA ASP A 471 35.71 5.98 13.71
C ASP A 471 34.90 4.87 14.41
N GLY A 472 34.39 3.95 13.60
CA GLY A 472 33.57 2.82 14.05
C GLY A 472 32.14 3.15 14.45
N LYS A 473 31.71 4.42 14.38
CA LYS A 473 30.35 4.85 14.74
C LYS A 473 29.47 5.00 13.50
N LEU A 474 28.32 4.34 13.49
CA LEU A 474 27.31 4.49 12.45
C LEU A 474 26.48 5.76 12.68
N GLN A 475 26.36 6.61 11.66
CA GLN A 475 25.72 7.93 11.74
C GLN A 475 24.78 8.16 10.58
N HIS A 476 23.75 9.00 10.80
CA HIS A 476 22.84 9.57 9.79
C HIS A 476 22.01 8.56 8.99
N VAL A 477 21.80 7.36 9.51
CA VAL A 477 20.92 6.34 8.90
C VAL A 477 19.49 6.89 8.78
N GLY A 478 18.84 6.65 7.65
CA GLY A 478 17.50 7.16 7.33
C GLY A 478 17.45 8.64 6.93
N ARG A 479 18.60 9.34 6.96
CA ARG A 479 18.69 10.80 6.68
C ARG A 479 19.61 11.14 5.52
N LEU A 480 20.77 10.48 5.45
CA LEU A 480 21.79 10.75 4.45
C LEU A 480 22.23 9.45 3.76
N GLY A 481 22.37 9.48 2.45
CA GLY A 481 23.04 8.43 1.68
C GLY A 481 24.43 8.89 1.26
N TYR A 482 25.43 7.99 1.40
CA TYR A 482 26.80 8.21 0.93
C TYR A 482 27.29 6.98 0.17
N TYR A 483 27.74 7.20 -1.07
CA TYR A 483 28.11 6.14 -2.00
C TYR A 483 29.44 6.48 -2.69
N TRP A 484 30.44 5.58 -2.54
CA TRP A 484 31.76 5.80 -3.13
C TRP A 484 31.74 5.76 -4.66
N SER A 485 32.54 6.63 -5.25
CA SER A 485 32.88 6.60 -6.68
C SER A 485 34.11 5.70 -6.92
N ALA A 486 34.20 5.14 -8.13
CA ALA A 486 35.43 4.49 -8.60
C ALA A 486 36.62 5.46 -8.77
N THR A 487 36.40 6.77 -8.57
CA THR A 487 37.39 7.82 -8.80
C THR A 487 37.90 8.39 -7.48
N GLY A 488 39.18 8.24 -7.19
CA GLY A 488 39.88 8.99 -6.16
C GLY A 488 40.21 10.42 -6.61
N VAL A 489 40.53 11.31 -5.67
CA VAL A 489 40.99 12.66 -6.01
C VAL A 489 42.45 12.60 -6.43
N LYS A 490 42.77 13.08 -7.63
CA LYS A 490 44.14 13.10 -8.17
C LYS A 490 45.06 13.94 -7.28
N ASN A 491 46.27 13.45 -7.01
CA ASN A 491 47.26 14.07 -6.13
C ASN A 491 46.81 14.22 -4.66
N ASN A 492 45.71 13.57 -4.27
CA ASN A 492 45.28 13.51 -2.88
C ASN A 492 44.94 12.07 -2.51
N ASN A 493 45.89 11.40 -1.87
CA ASN A 493 45.76 10.00 -1.48
C ASN A 493 44.85 9.75 -0.26
N THR A 494 44.29 10.79 0.33
CA THR A 494 43.38 10.69 1.49
C THR A 494 41.92 10.92 1.13
N HIS A 495 41.62 11.39 -0.09
CA HIS A 495 40.24 11.71 -0.50
C HIS A 495 39.83 10.97 -1.78
N ALA A 496 38.53 10.68 -1.86
CA ALA A 496 37.89 10.12 -3.05
C ALA A 496 36.52 10.76 -3.28
N PHE A 497 36.04 10.72 -4.52
CA PHE A 497 34.70 11.24 -4.85
C PHE A 497 33.61 10.32 -4.33
N SER A 498 32.45 10.93 -4.03
CA SER A 498 31.25 10.22 -3.62
C SER A 498 29.99 10.94 -4.06
N LEU A 499 28.93 10.19 -4.27
CA LEU A 499 27.56 10.70 -4.34
C LEU A 499 27.04 10.81 -2.91
N ALA A 500 26.48 11.98 -2.56
CA ALA A 500 25.78 12.19 -1.30
C ALA A 500 24.38 12.73 -1.56
N PHE A 501 23.40 12.34 -0.74
CA PHE A 501 22.05 12.88 -0.83
C PHE A 501 21.34 12.93 0.53
N SER A 502 20.33 13.80 0.58
CA SER A 502 19.37 13.96 1.67
C SER A 502 17.97 14.15 1.09
N SER A 503 16.98 14.44 1.93
CA SER A 503 15.61 14.73 1.47
C SER A 503 15.48 15.97 0.57
N ASN A 504 16.50 16.83 0.52
CA ASN A 504 16.46 18.09 -0.21
C ASN A 504 17.68 18.36 -1.09
N SER A 505 18.64 17.44 -1.18
CA SER A 505 19.85 17.64 -1.97
C SER A 505 20.41 16.33 -2.53
N VAL A 506 21.00 16.42 -3.72
CA VAL A 506 21.89 15.40 -4.30
C VAL A 506 23.17 16.13 -4.69
N SER A 507 24.32 15.62 -4.29
CA SER A 507 25.61 16.28 -4.54
C SER A 507 26.70 15.27 -4.85
N ILE A 508 27.71 15.72 -5.62
CA ILE A 508 28.97 15.01 -5.81
C ILE A 508 30.05 15.81 -5.09
N GLY A 509 30.76 15.17 -4.19
CA GLY A 509 31.83 15.80 -3.44
C GLY A 509 32.99 14.85 -3.24
N ASN A 510 34.03 15.31 -2.54
CA ASN A 510 35.12 14.45 -2.10
C ASN A 510 35.06 14.26 -0.58
N ASN A 511 35.38 13.05 -0.15
CA ASN A 511 35.36 12.67 1.25
C ASN A 511 36.62 11.89 1.63
N VAL A 512 36.93 11.89 2.93
CA VAL A 512 38.09 11.17 3.47
C VAL A 512 37.90 9.67 3.24
N ARG A 513 38.88 9.02 2.61
CA ARG A 513 38.86 7.60 2.23
C ARG A 513 38.65 6.64 3.40
N SER A 514 38.95 7.05 4.63
CA SER A 514 38.76 6.25 5.84
C SER A 514 37.31 6.23 6.35
N TYR A 515 36.39 6.98 5.76
CA TYR A 515 34.98 6.84 6.07
C TYR A 515 34.43 5.52 5.48
N GLY A 516 33.51 4.88 6.18
CA GLY A 516 32.81 3.70 5.71
C GLY A 516 31.54 4.12 4.96
N PHE A 517 31.61 4.24 3.63
CA PHE A 517 30.47 4.50 2.75
C PHE A 517 30.03 3.22 2.03
N SER A 518 28.86 3.26 1.41
CA SER A 518 28.42 2.16 0.55
C SER A 518 29.17 2.17 -0.79
N GLU A 519 29.44 0.98 -1.31
CA GLU A 519 29.93 0.75 -2.67
C GLU A 519 28.81 0.02 -3.44
N GLU A 520 27.96 0.78 -4.10
CA GLU A 520 26.90 0.22 -4.91
C GLU A 520 27.42 -0.01 -6.33
N LEU A 521 27.16 -1.21 -6.84
CA LEU A 521 27.53 -1.57 -8.22
C LEU A 521 26.67 -0.79 -9.22
N LYS A 522 27.11 -0.68 -10.47
CA LYS A 522 26.54 0.12 -11.56
C LYS A 522 25.00 0.16 -11.60
N TRP A 523 24.47 1.35 -11.70
CA TRP A 523 23.03 1.65 -11.72
C TRP A 523 22.44 1.79 -13.13
#